data_eed2ce719cff3c4e36150b81b3c60331
#
_entry.id   eed2ce719cff3c4e36150b81b3c60331
#
_cell.length_a   1.000
_cell.length_b   1.000
_cell.length_c   1.000
_cell.angle_alpha   90.00
_cell.angle_beta   90.00
_cell.angle_gamma   90.00
#
_symmetry.space_group_name_H-M   'P 1'
#
loop_
_entity.id
_entity.type
_entity.pdbx_description
1 polymer ?
#
loop_
_entity_poly.entity_id
_entity_poly.type
_entity_poly.pdbx_seq_one_letter_code
_entity_poly.pdbx_strand_id
1 'polypeptide(L)'
;MEMRLMTFALAGALALAPMAAFAAAGLAPLPQPDPKTKNMSRYQIQLRAFNACLISQSRLQQTTREAVHSACNCYATATVKAMTNAEVQAFRDTSVFNDTTRERALAQIDRCKLVRPV
;
A
#
# COMPACT_ATOMS: atom_id res chain seq x y z
N MET A 1 -7.04 -4.96 72.85
CA MET A 1 -6.91 -5.58 71.52
C MET A 1 -7.40 -4.56 70.53
N GLU A 2 -6.46 -3.83 69.87
CA GLU A 2 -6.80 -2.85 68.88
C GLU A 2 -6.68 -3.49 67.49
N MET A 3 -7.80 -3.62 66.84
CA MET A 3 -7.85 -3.99 65.43
C MET A 3 -7.47 -2.74 64.61
N ARG A 4 -6.25 -2.73 64.08
CA ARG A 4 -5.87 -1.74 63.10
C ARG A 4 -6.44 -2.13 61.74
N LEU A 5 -7.43 -1.37 61.30
CA LEU A 5 -7.91 -1.39 59.94
C LEU A 5 -6.81 -0.80 59.01
N MET A 6 -6.17 -1.66 58.29
CA MET A 6 -5.31 -1.23 57.15
C MET A 6 -6.21 -0.93 55.96
N THR A 7 -6.38 0.35 55.72
CA THR A 7 -6.98 0.83 54.48
C THR A 7 -5.95 0.69 53.37
N PHE A 8 -6.13 -0.33 52.54
CA PHE A 8 -5.39 -0.40 51.26
C PHE A 8 -6.01 0.57 50.26
N ALA A 9 -5.38 1.70 50.08
CA ALA A 9 -5.68 2.57 48.96
C ALA A 9 -5.10 1.92 47.68
N LEU A 10 -5.95 1.27 46.91
CA LEU A 10 -5.65 0.86 45.56
C LEU A 10 -5.65 2.12 44.68
N ALA A 11 -4.51 2.72 44.53
CA ALA A 11 -4.28 3.67 43.44
C ALA A 11 -4.18 2.87 42.13
N GLY A 12 -5.32 2.64 41.51
CA GLY A 12 -5.36 2.11 40.15
C GLY A 12 -4.83 3.16 39.18
N ALA A 13 -3.57 3.06 38.78
CA ALA A 13 -3.06 3.84 37.71
C ALA A 13 -3.66 3.30 36.40
N LEU A 14 -4.71 3.94 35.96
CA LEU A 14 -5.27 3.74 34.64
C LEU A 14 -4.40 4.43 33.60
N ALA A 15 -3.37 3.76 33.18
CA ALA A 15 -2.67 4.13 31.96
C ALA A 15 -3.50 3.64 30.77
N LEU A 16 -4.51 4.40 30.41
CA LEU A 16 -5.24 4.16 29.17
C LEU A 16 -4.38 4.63 28.01
N ALA A 17 -3.81 3.68 27.29
CA ALA A 17 -3.16 3.96 26.04
C ALA A 17 -4.21 4.47 25.03
N PRO A 18 -4.10 5.70 24.51
CA PRO A 18 -5.09 6.27 23.59
C PRO A 18 -5.12 5.60 22.22
N MET A 19 -4.22 4.66 21.97
CA MET A 19 -4.12 3.94 20.71
C MET A 19 -5.25 2.92 20.46
N ALA A 20 -5.88 2.40 21.50
CA ALA A 20 -6.95 1.41 21.35
C ALA A 20 -8.24 2.01 20.77
N ALA A 21 -8.46 3.32 20.90
CA ALA A 21 -9.66 3.99 20.42
C ALA A 21 -9.72 4.10 18.89
N PHE A 22 -8.57 4.21 18.21
CA PHE A 22 -8.51 4.28 16.75
C PHE A 22 -8.73 2.93 16.07
N ALA A 23 -8.23 1.85 16.65
CA ALA A 23 -8.48 0.49 16.15
C ALA A 23 -9.97 0.12 16.29
N ALA A 24 -10.63 0.54 17.36
CA ALA A 24 -12.04 0.28 17.60
C ALA A 24 -12.98 1.10 16.68
N ALA A 25 -12.51 2.21 16.13
CA ALA A 25 -13.28 3.05 15.20
C ALA A 25 -13.13 2.61 13.73
N GLY A 26 -12.32 1.59 13.41
CA GLY A 26 -12.10 1.10 12.06
C GLY A 26 -11.30 2.07 11.19
N LEU A 27 -10.68 3.09 11.78
CA LEU A 27 -9.83 4.06 11.06
C LEU A 27 -8.38 3.54 11.05
N ALA A 28 -8.03 2.78 10.01
CA ALA A 28 -6.63 2.46 9.76
C ALA A 28 -5.87 3.74 9.40
N PRO A 29 -4.68 3.98 9.96
CA PRO A 29 -3.84 5.10 9.53
C PRO A 29 -3.53 4.98 8.05
N LEU A 30 -3.58 6.10 7.31
CA LEU A 30 -3.19 6.13 5.90
C LEU A 30 -1.73 5.67 5.76
N PRO A 31 -1.41 4.85 4.74
CA PRO A 31 -0.04 4.44 4.51
C PRO A 31 0.85 5.68 4.36
N GLN A 32 1.96 5.69 5.09
CA GLN A 32 2.95 6.76 4.92
C GLN A 32 3.66 6.59 3.58
N PRO A 33 3.93 7.69 2.84
CA PRO A 33 4.71 7.61 1.63
C PRO A 33 6.09 7.03 1.90
N ASP A 34 6.56 6.15 1.02
CA ASP A 34 7.91 5.61 1.09
C ASP A 34 8.91 6.70 0.69
N PRO A 35 9.86 7.10 1.56
CA PRO A 35 10.86 8.12 1.24
C PRO A 35 11.67 7.80 -0.03
N LYS A 36 11.81 6.53 -0.37
CA LYS A 36 12.57 6.08 -1.55
C LYS A 36 11.95 6.51 -2.87
N THR A 37 10.64 6.78 -2.90
CA THR A 37 9.97 7.16 -4.16
C THR A 37 10.26 8.59 -4.60
N LYS A 38 10.67 9.47 -3.71
CA LYS A 38 10.89 10.91 -4.00
C LYS A 38 11.83 11.17 -5.17
N ASN A 39 12.85 10.35 -5.34
CA ASN A 39 13.88 10.52 -6.35
C ASN A 39 13.88 9.43 -7.42
N MET A 40 12.80 8.66 -7.52
CA MET A 40 12.70 7.60 -8.53
C MET A 40 12.64 8.17 -9.94
N SER A 41 13.42 7.57 -10.84
CA SER A 41 13.26 7.77 -12.28
C SER A 41 12.00 7.05 -12.80
N ARG A 42 11.56 7.38 -14.01
CA ARG A 42 10.48 6.61 -14.65
C ARG A 42 10.78 5.13 -14.72
N TYR A 43 12.01 4.78 -15.04
CA TYR A 43 12.43 3.39 -15.11
C TYR A 43 12.32 2.69 -13.75
N GLN A 44 12.73 3.36 -12.69
CA GLN A 44 12.59 2.81 -11.33
C GLN A 44 11.11 2.65 -10.92
N ILE A 45 10.26 3.59 -11.30
CA ILE A 45 8.81 3.48 -11.10
C ILE A 45 8.25 2.29 -11.88
N GLN A 46 8.70 2.10 -13.12
CA GLN A 46 8.31 0.95 -13.95
C GLN A 46 8.72 -0.37 -13.30
N LEU A 47 9.94 -0.49 -12.78
CA LEU A 47 10.39 -1.68 -12.06
C LEU A 47 9.54 -1.93 -10.80
N ARG A 48 9.19 -0.89 -10.08
CA ARG A 48 8.33 -1.01 -8.91
C ARG A 48 6.93 -1.49 -9.29
N ALA A 49 6.35 -0.93 -10.33
CA ALA A 49 5.05 -1.36 -10.86
C ALA A 49 5.10 -2.83 -11.35
N PHE A 50 6.16 -3.20 -12.02
CA PHE A 50 6.39 -4.57 -12.47
C PHE A 50 6.45 -5.55 -11.29
N ASN A 51 7.25 -5.26 -10.27
CA ASN A 51 7.35 -6.12 -9.09
C ASN A 51 6.03 -6.23 -8.33
N ALA A 52 5.31 -5.13 -8.18
CA ALA A 52 3.99 -5.12 -7.56
C ALA A 52 2.99 -5.98 -8.35
N CYS A 53 3.04 -5.91 -9.67
CA CYS A 53 2.22 -6.74 -10.55
C CYS A 53 2.55 -8.24 -10.39
N LEU A 54 3.83 -8.60 -10.36
CA LEU A 54 4.25 -9.99 -10.16
C LEU A 54 3.69 -10.57 -8.85
N ILE A 55 3.77 -9.80 -7.78
CA ILE A 55 3.29 -10.23 -6.47
C ILE A 55 1.76 -10.37 -6.46
N SER A 56 1.05 -9.36 -6.92
CA SER A 56 -0.41 -9.34 -6.89
C SER A 56 -1.02 -10.36 -7.85
N GLN A 57 -0.53 -10.44 -9.08
CA GLN A 57 -1.09 -11.32 -10.10
C GLN A 57 -0.79 -12.79 -9.82
N SER A 58 0.39 -13.12 -9.32
CA SER A 58 0.68 -14.50 -8.93
C SER A 58 -0.26 -15.00 -7.82
N ARG A 59 -0.65 -14.12 -6.90
CA ARG A 59 -1.63 -14.44 -5.86
C ARG A 59 -3.05 -14.54 -6.40
N LEU A 60 -3.49 -13.57 -7.20
CA LEU A 60 -4.83 -13.53 -7.77
C LEU A 60 -5.09 -14.72 -8.69
N GLN A 61 -4.10 -15.11 -9.48
CA GLN A 61 -4.21 -16.22 -10.44
C GLN A 61 -3.76 -17.55 -9.88
N GLN A 62 -3.33 -17.60 -8.62
CA GLN A 62 -2.81 -18.81 -7.97
C GLN A 62 -1.74 -19.50 -8.81
N THR A 63 -0.76 -18.74 -9.24
CA THR A 63 0.31 -19.20 -10.13
C THR A 63 1.67 -18.65 -9.70
N THR A 64 2.71 -18.93 -10.47
CA THR A 64 4.06 -18.44 -10.20
C THR A 64 4.27 -17.04 -10.76
N ARG A 65 5.29 -16.35 -10.28
CA ARG A 65 5.69 -15.04 -10.81
C ARG A 65 6.19 -15.15 -12.25
N GLU A 66 6.86 -16.25 -12.59
CA GLU A 66 7.32 -16.54 -13.94
C GLU A 66 6.16 -16.64 -14.93
N ALA A 67 5.07 -17.24 -14.53
CA ALA A 67 3.88 -17.40 -15.37
C ALA A 67 3.24 -16.07 -15.75
N VAL A 68 3.34 -15.05 -14.89
CA VAL A 68 2.76 -13.71 -15.12
C VAL A 68 3.80 -12.67 -15.54
N HIS A 69 5.05 -13.06 -15.72
CA HIS A 69 6.17 -12.15 -16.03
C HIS A 69 5.90 -11.32 -17.28
N SER A 70 5.58 -11.95 -18.39
CA SER A 70 5.35 -11.27 -19.67
C SER A 70 4.17 -10.31 -19.61
N ALA A 71 3.06 -10.72 -19.01
CA ALA A 71 1.87 -9.89 -18.85
C ALA A 71 2.14 -8.69 -17.92
N CYS A 72 2.87 -8.89 -16.83
CA CYS A 72 3.26 -7.83 -15.91
C CYS A 72 4.27 -6.86 -16.55
N ASN A 73 5.17 -7.33 -17.38
CA ASN A 73 6.07 -6.46 -18.14
C ASN A 73 5.28 -5.59 -19.14
N CYS A 74 4.31 -6.16 -19.85
CA CYS A 74 3.37 -5.43 -20.70
C CYS A 74 2.67 -4.31 -19.89
N TYR A 75 2.11 -4.64 -18.77
CA TYR A 75 1.40 -3.71 -17.88
C TYR A 75 2.29 -2.57 -17.38
N ALA A 76 3.43 -2.89 -16.79
CA ALA A 76 4.31 -1.89 -16.18
C ALA A 76 4.89 -0.93 -17.22
N THR A 77 5.34 -1.47 -18.35
CA THR A 77 5.90 -0.68 -19.44
C THR A 77 4.87 0.28 -20.03
N ALA A 78 3.69 -0.22 -20.39
CA ALA A 78 2.65 0.59 -21.01
C ALA A 78 2.09 1.64 -20.05
N THR A 79 1.86 1.29 -18.78
CA THR A 79 1.33 2.21 -17.78
C THR A 79 2.30 3.37 -17.52
N VAL A 80 3.56 3.07 -17.24
CA VAL A 80 4.54 4.12 -16.88
C VAL A 80 4.90 4.98 -18.09
N LYS A 81 5.00 4.40 -19.28
CA LYS A 81 5.22 5.16 -20.51
C LYS A 81 4.12 6.20 -20.77
N ALA A 82 2.88 5.87 -20.44
CA ALA A 82 1.73 6.75 -20.64
C ALA A 82 1.57 7.81 -19.54
N MET A 83 2.28 7.70 -18.41
CA MET A 83 2.19 8.68 -17.32
C MET A 83 2.68 10.05 -17.78
N THR A 84 1.91 11.09 -17.43
CA THR A 84 2.35 12.48 -17.56
C THR A 84 3.43 12.80 -16.53
N ASN A 85 4.16 13.89 -16.74
CA ASN A 85 5.13 14.35 -15.73
C ASN A 85 4.48 14.67 -14.40
N ALA A 86 3.26 15.20 -14.41
CA ALA A 86 2.48 15.47 -13.19
C ALA A 86 2.13 14.16 -12.46
N GLU A 87 1.76 13.12 -13.19
CA GLU A 87 1.46 11.79 -12.62
C GLU A 87 2.72 11.12 -12.05
N VAL A 88 3.85 11.25 -12.72
CA VAL A 88 5.15 10.78 -12.20
C VAL A 88 5.50 11.51 -10.89
N GLN A 89 5.31 12.82 -10.84
CA GLN A 89 5.58 13.60 -9.63
C GLN A 89 4.62 13.22 -8.51
N ALA A 90 3.34 13.03 -8.82
CA ALA A 90 2.36 12.57 -7.83
C ALA A 90 2.77 11.21 -7.23
N PHE A 91 3.26 10.28 -8.04
CA PHE A 91 3.77 9.00 -7.54
C PHE A 91 5.00 9.17 -6.65
N ARG A 92 5.92 10.06 -7.03
CA ARG A 92 7.10 10.36 -6.20
C ARG A 92 6.72 10.89 -4.82
N ASP A 93 5.68 11.71 -4.76
CA ASP A 93 5.23 12.35 -3.54
C ASP A 93 4.39 11.44 -2.63
N THR A 94 3.63 10.53 -3.22
CA THR A 94 2.65 9.70 -2.49
C THR A 94 2.98 8.22 -2.44
N SER A 95 3.89 7.74 -3.27
CA SER A 95 4.24 6.30 -3.46
C SER A 95 3.12 5.46 -4.06
N VAL A 96 2.05 6.07 -4.53
CA VAL A 96 0.91 5.40 -5.17
C VAL A 96 0.51 6.12 -6.45
N PHE A 97 -0.11 5.37 -7.37
CA PHE A 97 -0.70 5.98 -8.55
C PHE A 97 -1.91 6.84 -8.15
N ASN A 98 -1.97 8.05 -8.71
CA ASN A 98 -3.15 8.89 -8.57
C ASN A 98 -4.32 8.35 -9.42
N ASP A 99 -5.51 8.98 -9.32
CA ASP A 99 -6.73 8.48 -9.95
C ASP A 99 -6.59 8.38 -11.48
N THR A 100 -6.00 9.36 -12.14
CA THR A 100 -5.84 9.35 -13.59
C THR A 100 -4.87 8.26 -14.06
N THR A 101 -3.79 8.03 -13.33
CA THR A 101 -2.86 6.92 -13.60
C THR A 101 -3.52 5.58 -13.33
N ARG A 102 -4.31 5.49 -12.28
CA ARG A 102 -5.04 4.26 -11.93
C ARG A 102 -6.02 3.84 -13.02
N GLU A 103 -6.74 4.76 -13.60
CA GLU A 103 -7.65 4.48 -14.72
C GLU A 103 -6.88 3.90 -15.92
N ARG A 104 -5.74 4.50 -16.28
CA ARG A 104 -4.87 3.97 -17.34
C ARG A 104 -4.29 2.61 -16.99
N ALA A 105 -3.91 2.41 -15.74
CA ALA A 105 -3.39 1.14 -15.25
C ALA A 105 -4.44 0.02 -15.37
N LEU A 106 -5.70 0.29 -15.04
CA LEU A 106 -6.79 -0.67 -15.21
C LEU A 106 -7.02 -1.02 -16.67
N ALA A 107 -6.94 -0.05 -17.58
CA ALA A 107 -7.03 -0.31 -19.02
C ALA A 107 -5.88 -1.21 -19.50
N GLN A 108 -4.67 -1.04 -18.97
CA GLN A 108 -3.53 -1.90 -19.30
C GLN A 108 -3.64 -3.30 -18.68
N ILE A 109 -4.24 -3.43 -17.52
CA ILE A 109 -4.56 -4.74 -16.93
C ILE A 109 -5.41 -5.55 -17.90
N ASP A 110 -6.47 -4.98 -18.44
CA ASP A 110 -7.33 -5.64 -19.43
C ASP A 110 -6.57 -5.96 -20.72
N ARG A 111 -5.85 -4.99 -21.25
CA ARG A 111 -5.08 -5.12 -22.50
C ARG A 111 -3.98 -6.17 -22.38
N CYS A 112 -3.30 -6.24 -21.26
CA CYS A 112 -2.21 -7.19 -21.02
C CYS A 112 -2.70 -8.54 -20.48
N LYS A 113 -4.01 -8.80 -20.48
CA LYS A 113 -4.64 -10.06 -20.07
C LYS A 113 -4.35 -10.44 -18.62
N LEU A 114 -4.31 -9.46 -17.75
CA LEU A 114 -4.21 -9.63 -16.32
C LEU A 114 -5.60 -9.65 -15.66
N VAL A 115 -5.65 -10.10 -14.41
CA VAL A 115 -6.88 -10.12 -13.62
C VAL A 115 -7.03 -8.80 -12.86
N ARG A 116 -8.20 -8.17 -12.96
CA ARG A 116 -8.47 -6.96 -12.19
C ARG A 116 -8.46 -7.27 -10.69
N PRO A 117 -7.73 -6.49 -9.88
CA PRO A 117 -7.84 -6.59 -8.44
C PRO A 117 -9.26 -6.18 -8.01
N VAL A 118 -9.77 -6.93 -7.06
CA VAL A 118 -11.13 -6.66 -6.52
C VAL A 118 -11.06 -5.61 -5.42
#